data_4c46ade5fc08c4835af901c352bcfd0e
#
_entry.id   4c46ade5fc08c4835af901c352bcfd0e
#
_cell.length_a   1.000
_cell.length_b   1.000
_cell.length_c   1.000
_cell.angle_alpha   90.00
_cell.angle_beta   90.00
_cell.angle_gamma   90.00
#
_symmetry.space_group_name_H-M   'P 1'
#
loop_
_entity.id
_entity.type
_entity.pdbx_description
1 polymer ?
#
loop_
_entity_poly.entity_id
_entity_poly.type
_entity_poly.pdbx_seq_one_letter_code
_entity_poly.pdbx_strand_id
1 'polypeptide(L)'
;YYYYDYQGHRQTGWLVLGSKKYYLDPAKDGARTYGTKRINGKTYNFGTKGYVSYTPSSNNIVVKVNRKACVVTVYDNNIPIKAMTCSVGRKGSETPTGSFVVQDHHAWWYLDGPSLGQYCSHFLSEYLFHSVPMHGSPLNRNPYKVSSSDFNKLGQPASGGCIRLCIADAKWIYYNVPVGSTVIISDHEATPLGKPKMVKMPKNTVGADPTDDFRNPAGYDVNIRK
;
A
#
# COMPACT_ATOMS: atom_id res chain seq x y z
N TYR A 1 -23.23 -8.95 8.05
CA TYR A 1 -22.32 -8.08 7.30
C TYR A 1 -21.43 -8.91 6.39
N TYR A 2 -21.15 -8.40 5.17
CA TYR A 2 -20.28 -8.97 4.15
C TYR A 2 -19.24 -7.93 3.75
N TYR A 3 -18.11 -8.39 3.21
CA TYR A 3 -17.10 -7.53 2.62
C TYR A 3 -17.00 -7.82 1.12
N TYR A 4 -17.03 -6.78 0.33
CA TYR A 4 -16.83 -6.81 -1.11
C TYR A 4 -15.57 -6.05 -1.46
N ASP A 5 -14.78 -6.58 -2.39
CA ASP A 5 -13.69 -5.82 -2.95
C ASP A 5 -14.22 -4.68 -3.83
N TYR A 6 -13.30 -3.87 -4.36
CA TYR A 6 -13.70 -2.73 -5.17
C TYR A 6 -14.34 -3.13 -6.51
N GLN A 7 -14.19 -4.38 -6.95
CA GLN A 7 -14.82 -4.95 -8.14
C GLN A 7 -16.21 -5.51 -7.84
N GLY A 8 -16.63 -5.51 -6.58
CA GLY A 8 -17.90 -6.03 -6.13
C GLY A 8 -17.89 -7.54 -5.84
N HIS A 9 -16.72 -8.18 -5.83
CA HIS A 9 -16.61 -9.60 -5.48
C HIS A 9 -16.66 -9.78 -3.97
N ARG A 10 -17.53 -10.67 -3.52
CA ARG A 10 -17.64 -11.02 -2.11
C ARG A 10 -16.41 -11.77 -1.64
N GLN A 11 -15.86 -11.31 -0.51
CA GLN A 11 -14.67 -11.89 0.07
C GLN A 11 -15.02 -12.94 1.13
N THR A 12 -14.14 -13.95 1.30
CA THR A 12 -14.25 -15.00 2.31
C THR A 12 -12.90 -15.21 3.00
N GLY A 13 -12.92 -15.86 4.18
CA GLY A 13 -11.71 -16.13 4.96
C GLY A 13 -11.29 -14.98 5.85
N TRP A 14 -10.00 -14.89 6.14
CA TRP A 14 -9.46 -13.84 6.99
C TRP A 14 -9.38 -12.50 6.26
N LEU A 15 -9.81 -11.45 6.96
CA LEU A 15 -9.71 -10.05 6.50
C LEU A 15 -9.11 -9.21 7.61
N VAL A 16 -8.07 -8.44 7.30
CA VAL A 16 -7.48 -7.47 8.23
C VAL A 16 -7.74 -6.05 7.71
N LEU A 17 -8.32 -5.22 8.56
CA LEU A 17 -8.55 -3.81 8.30
C LEU A 17 -7.99 -3.00 9.47
N GLY A 18 -6.82 -2.41 9.28
CA GLY A 18 -6.08 -1.74 10.34
C GLY A 18 -5.71 -2.72 11.46
N SER A 19 -6.04 -2.38 12.70
CA SER A 19 -5.79 -3.21 13.88
C SER A 19 -6.88 -4.25 14.17
N LYS A 20 -7.77 -4.51 13.20
CA LYS A 20 -8.92 -5.42 13.37
C LYS A 20 -8.83 -6.56 12.38
N LYS A 21 -8.91 -7.79 12.90
CA LYS A 21 -8.91 -9.02 12.11
C LYS A 21 -10.28 -9.67 12.18
N TYR A 22 -10.91 -9.86 11.04
CA TYR A 22 -12.23 -10.44 10.85
C TYR A 22 -12.11 -11.84 10.24
N TYR A 23 -13.14 -12.64 10.40
CA TYR A 23 -13.31 -13.86 9.63
C TYR A 23 -14.64 -13.84 8.89
N LEU A 24 -14.54 -13.88 7.57
CA LEU A 24 -15.66 -13.93 6.64
C LEU A 24 -15.91 -15.41 6.33
N ASP A 25 -16.93 -15.99 6.95
CA ASP A 25 -17.15 -17.44 6.99
C ASP A 25 -17.47 -18.01 5.60
N PRO A 26 -16.57 -18.81 4.99
CA PRO A 26 -16.85 -19.41 3.69
C PRO A 26 -18.06 -20.32 3.69
N ALA A 27 -18.34 -21.01 4.82
CA ALA A 27 -19.51 -21.88 4.97
C ALA A 27 -20.84 -21.11 5.08
N LYS A 28 -20.77 -19.80 5.28
CA LYS A 28 -21.90 -18.87 5.35
C LYS A 28 -21.80 -17.78 4.28
N ASP A 29 -21.27 -18.16 3.13
CA ASP A 29 -21.14 -17.29 1.95
C ASP A 29 -20.43 -15.97 2.23
N GLY A 30 -19.38 -15.98 3.07
CA GLY A 30 -18.61 -14.81 3.43
C GLY A 30 -19.26 -13.93 4.51
N ALA A 31 -20.26 -14.44 5.22
CA ALA A 31 -20.84 -13.71 6.35
C ALA A 31 -19.78 -13.48 7.45
N ARG A 32 -19.73 -12.26 7.98
CA ARG A 32 -18.87 -11.89 9.10
C ARG A 32 -19.17 -12.73 10.34
N THR A 33 -18.15 -13.29 10.94
CA THR A 33 -18.23 -14.12 12.14
C THR A 33 -18.35 -13.26 13.40
N TYR A 34 -19.18 -13.72 14.34
CA TYR A 34 -19.37 -13.16 15.68
C TYR A 34 -19.23 -14.27 16.73
N GLY A 35 -19.02 -13.88 17.98
CA GLY A 35 -18.86 -14.84 19.08
C GLY A 35 -17.61 -15.70 18.91
N THR A 36 -17.68 -16.94 19.36
CA THR A 36 -16.55 -17.87 19.32
C THR A 36 -16.66 -18.81 18.13
N LYS A 37 -15.55 -18.99 17.40
CA LYS A 37 -15.46 -19.92 16.27
C LYS A 37 -14.10 -20.62 16.25
N ARG A 38 -14.11 -21.91 15.95
CA ARG A 38 -12.89 -22.70 15.69
C ARG A 38 -12.56 -22.62 14.20
N ILE A 39 -11.33 -22.23 13.88
CA ILE A 39 -10.82 -22.04 12.52
C ILE A 39 -9.46 -22.69 12.45
N ASN A 40 -9.26 -23.64 11.55
CA ASN A 40 -8.00 -24.38 11.36
C ASN A 40 -7.41 -24.89 12.70
N GLY A 41 -8.24 -25.49 13.55
CA GLY A 41 -7.83 -26.08 14.82
C GLY A 41 -7.68 -25.09 15.99
N LYS A 42 -7.66 -23.77 15.75
CA LYS A 42 -7.54 -22.72 16.76
C LYS A 42 -8.89 -22.04 17.01
N THR A 43 -9.20 -21.78 18.28
CA THR A 43 -10.43 -21.09 18.69
C THR A 43 -10.19 -19.58 18.79
N TYR A 44 -11.08 -18.79 18.17
CA TYR A 44 -11.07 -17.33 18.19
C TYR A 44 -12.37 -16.82 18.80
N ASN A 45 -12.29 -15.78 19.61
CA ASN A 45 -13.45 -15.07 20.13
C ASN A 45 -13.56 -13.70 19.47
N PHE A 46 -14.49 -13.56 18.54
CA PHE A 46 -14.76 -12.32 17.82
C PHE A 46 -15.69 -11.36 18.60
N GLY A 47 -16.28 -11.84 19.70
CA GLY A 47 -17.22 -11.06 20.50
C GLY A 47 -18.43 -10.56 19.70
N THR A 48 -19.14 -9.60 20.29
CA THR A 48 -20.27 -8.92 19.64
C THR A 48 -19.85 -7.96 18.54
N LYS A 49 -18.56 -7.51 18.56
CA LYS A 49 -18.01 -6.61 17.54
C LYS A 49 -17.56 -7.33 16.27
N GLY A 50 -17.47 -8.68 16.31
CA GLY A 50 -17.13 -9.53 15.17
C GLY A 50 -15.70 -9.36 14.65
N TYR A 51 -14.74 -9.01 15.49
CA TYR A 51 -13.31 -8.96 15.16
C TYR A 51 -12.45 -9.29 16.39
N VAL A 52 -11.21 -9.71 16.13
CA VAL A 52 -10.14 -9.80 17.14
C VAL A 52 -9.12 -8.71 16.87
N SER A 53 -8.43 -8.25 17.92
CA SER A 53 -7.30 -7.33 17.76
C SER A 53 -6.20 -7.99 16.93
N TYR A 54 -5.52 -7.19 16.11
CA TYR A 54 -4.47 -7.65 15.24
C TYR A 54 -3.26 -6.71 15.34
N THR A 55 -2.10 -7.32 15.53
CA THR A 55 -0.79 -6.67 15.39
C THR A 55 -0.01 -7.51 14.38
N PRO A 56 0.57 -6.92 13.31
CA PRO A 56 1.39 -7.66 12.36
C PRO A 56 2.53 -8.38 13.08
N SER A 57 2.79 -9.63 12.69
CA SER A 57 3.98 -10.32 13.15
C SER A 57 5.15 -9.90 12.25
N SER A 58 6.30 -9.53 12.84
CA SER A 58 7.47 -9.13 12.06
C SER A 58 8.19 -10.30 11.36
N ASN A 59 7.75 -11.55 11.56
CA ASN A 59 8.55 -12.73 11.23
C ASN A 59 8.23 -13.37 9.87
N ASN A 60 7.14 -13.00 9.19
CA ASN A 60 6.78 -13.60 7.90
C ASN A 60 5.94 -12.64 7.05
N ILE A 61 6.50 -11.46 6.82
CA ILE A 61 5.88 -10.46 5.95
C ILE A 61 6.30 -10.74 4.51
N VAL A 62 5.31 -10.78 3.61
CA VAL A 62 5.50 -10.88 2.17
C VAL A 62 4.77 -9.74 1.48
N VAL A 63 5.45 -9.02 0.60
CA VAL A 63 4.87 -7.97 -0.22
C VAL A 63 4.64 -8.51 -1.62
N LYS A 64 3.41 -8.47 -2.11
CA LYS A 64 3.07 -8.89 -3.47
C LYS A 64 2.58 -7.72 -4.30
N VAL A 65 3.10 -7.59 -5.51
CA VAL A 65 2.77 -6.51 -6.43
C VAL A 65 2.16 -7.08 -7.69
N ASN A 66 0.90 -6.74 -7.96
CA ASN A 66 0.26 -6.97 -9.24
C ASN A 66 0.47 -5.73 -10.12
N ARG A 67 1.33 -5.84 -11.16
CA ARG A 67 1.65 -4.71 -12.04
C ARG A 67 0.46 -4.28 -12.90
N LYS A 68 -0.33 -5.22 -13.44
CA LYS A 68 -1.52 -4.89 -14.25
C LYS A 68 -2.60 -4.19 -13.45
N ALA A 69 -2.85 -4.67 -12.24
CA ALA A 69 -3.82 -4.03 -11.34
C ALA A 69 -3.28 -2.74 -10.72
N CYS A 70 -1.96 -2.52 -10.70
CA CYS A 70 -1.29 -1.45 -9.95
C CYS A 70 -1.69 -1.50 -8.47
N VAL A 71 -1.53 -2.68 -7.86
CA VAL A 71 -1.87 -2.95 -6.46
C VAL A 71 -0.70 -3.65 -5.78
N VAL A 72 -0.34 -3.15 -4.61
CA VAL A 72 0.51 -3.84 -3.65
C VAL A 72 -0.39 -4.49 -2.61
N THR A 73 -0.18 -5.77 -2.31
CA THR A 73 -0.82 -6.47 -1.19
C THR A 73 0.24 -6.97 -0.24
N VAL A 74 0.16 -6.60 1.03
CA VAL A 74 1.04 -7.11 2.07
C VAL A 74 0.35 -8.26 2.79
N TYR A 75 1.11 -9.32 3.01
CA TYR A 75 0.68 -10.52 3.73
C TYR A 75 1.49 -10.67 5.02
N ASP A 76 0.83 -11.16 6.06
CA ASP A 76 1.46 -11.66 7.28
C ASP A 76 1.01 -13.12 7.48
N ASN A 77 1.98 -14.05 7.47
CA ASN A 77 1.68 -15.49 7.56
C ASN A 77 0.59 -15.92 6.56
N ASN A 78 0.74 -15.53 5.29
CA ASN A 78 -0.19 -15.78 4.19
C ASN A 78 -1.59 -15.15 4.34
N ILE A 79 -1.80 -14.29 5.33
CA ILE A 79 -3.05 -13.54 5.50
C ILE A 79 -2.86 -12.15 4.88
N PRO A 80 -3.68 -11.75 3.91
CA PRO A 80 -3.58 -10.40 3.37
C PRO A 80 -4.01 -9.39 4.44
N ILE A 81 -3.11 -8.45 4.75
CA ILE A 81 -3.30 -7.50 5.85
C ILE A 81 -3.46 -6.06 5.39
N LYS A 82 -2.96 -5.74 4.21
CA LYS A 82 -3.06 -4.39 3.65
C LYS A 82 -2.99 -4.44 2.13
N ALA A 83 -3.85 -3.64 1.47
CA ALA A 83 -3.73 -3.33 0.06
C ALA A 83 -3.40 -1.84 -0.11
N MET A 84 -2.65 -1.53 -1.17
CA MET A 84 -2.23 -0.19 -1.51
C MET A 84 -2.35 0.01 -3.00
N THR A 85 -2.86 1.15 -3.43
CA THR A 85 -2.84 1.54 -4.84
C THR A 85 -1.47 2.10 -5.17
N CYS A 86 -0.83 1.59 -6.21
CA CYS A 86 0.51 2.01 -6.61
C CYS A 86 0.56 2.46 -8.07
N SER A 87 1.66 3.10 -8.47
CA SER A 87 2.10 3.16 -9.86
C SER A 87 3.33 2.30 -10.03
N VAL A 88 3.36 1.58 -11.14
CA VAL A 88 4.50 0.78 -11.58
C VAL A 88 5.16 1.42 -12.81
N GLY A 89 6.22 0.83 -13.31
CA GLY A 89 6.92 1.28 -14.51
C GLY A 89 6.00 1.41 -15.73
N ARG A 90 6.16 2.52 -16.46
CA ARG A 90 5.48 2.76 -17.74
C ARG A 90 6.06 1.86 -18.84
N LYS A 91 5.39 1.79 -19.98
CA LYS A 91 5.88 1.09 -21.18
C LYS A 91 7.31 1.56 -21.54
N GLY A 92 8.19 0.61 -21.71
CA GLY A 92 9.64 0.83 -21.98
C GLY A 92 10.49 1.10 -20.74
N SER A 93 9.89 1.07 -19.54
CA SER A 93 10.57 1.21 -18.25
C SER A 93 9.83 0.38 -17.21
N GLU A 94 9.47 -0.86 -17.57
CA GLU A 94 8.63 -1.72 -16.76
C GLU A 94 9.31 -2.09 -15.44
N THR A 95 8.52 -2.14 -14.36
CA THR A 95 8.99 -2.72 -13.10
C THR A 95 9.36 -4.20 -13.33
N PRO A 96 10.55 -4.66 -12.94
CA PRO A 96 10.95 -6.05 -13.09
C PRO A 96 9.98 -7.02 -12.40
N THR A 97 9.75 -8.17 -13.04
CA THR A 97 9.01 -9.28 -12.41
C THR A 97 9.96 -10.26 -11.77
N GLY A 98 9.53 -10.94 -10.71
CA GLY A 98 10.34 -11.93 -10.02
C GLY A 98 10.10 -11.93 -8.53
N SER A 99 11.01 -12.61 -7.83
CA SER A 99 11.07 -12.64 -6.37
C SER A 99 12.34 -11.92 -5.90
N PHE A 100 12.14 -10.95 -5.03
CA PHE A 100 13.17 -10.07 -4.48
C PHE A 100 13.06 -10.03 -2.96
N VAL A 101 13.92 -9.25 -2.31
CA VAL A 101 13.85 -8.98 -0.88
C VAL A 101 13.98 -7.48 -0.61
N VAL A 102 13.35 -7.01 0.44
CA VAL A 102 13.61 -5.65 0.93
C VAL A 102 15.05 -5.59 1.42
N GLN A 103 15.85 -4.72 0.83
CA GLN A 103 17.30 -4.61 1.06
C GLN A 103 17.63 -3.62 2.18
N ASP A 104 16.94 -2.49 2.18
CA ASP A 104 17.15 -1.39 3.12
C ASP A 104 15.95 -0.44 3.15
N HIS A 105 16.02 0.55 4.06
CA HIS A 105 15.06 1.62 4.19
C HIS A 105 15.76 2.97 4.35
N HIS A 106 15.30 3.98 3.59
CA HIS A 106 15.77 5.36 3.70
C HIS A 106 14.59 6.30 3.89
N ALA A 107 14.70 7.21 4.86
CA ALA A 107 13.65 8.21 5.07
C ALA A 107 13.46 9.10 3.84
N TRP A 108 14.56 9.37 3.13
CA TRP A 108 14.63 10.14 1.90
C TRP A 108 15.66 9.53 0.95
N TRP A 109 15.36 9.55 -0.35
CA TRP A 109 16.26 9.08 -1.38
C TRP A 109 16.14 9.95 -2.63
N TYR A 110 17.28 10.19 -3.30
CA TYR A 110 17.30 10.83 -4.60
C TYR A 110 16.74 9.88 -5.65
N LEU A 111 15.79 10.38 -6.42
CA LEU A 111 15.23 9.70 -7.58
C LEU A 111 15.87 10.31 -8.85
N ASP A 112 15.56 9.71 -10.00
CA ASP A 112 15.98 10.26 -11.28
C ASP A 112 15.58 11.75 -11.42
N GLY A 113 16.54 12.56 -11.86
CA GLY A 113 16.36 14.00 -11.93
C GLY A 113 16.41 14.70 -10.57
N PRO A 114 15.88 15.93 -10.45
CA PRO A 114 15.94 16.72 -9.23
C PRO A 114 14.80 16.39 -8.26
N SER A 115 14.37 15.13 -8.19
CA SER A 115 13.24 14.72 -7.35
C SER A 115 13.67 13.82 -6.20
N LEU A 116 12.88 13.84 -5.12
CA LEU A 116 13.09 13.05 -3.92
C LEU A 116 11.90 12.12 -3.68
N GLY A 117 12.21 10.89 -3.29
CA GLY A 117 11.25 9.98 -2.67
C GLY A 117 11.34 10.06 -1.16
N GLN A 118 10.23 9.89 -0.49
CA GLN A 118 10.15 9.74 0.97
C GLN A 118 9.72 8.32 1.31
N TYR A 119 10.21 7.82 2.47
CA TYR A 119 9.93 6.46 2.93
C TYR A 119 10.29 5.40 1.88
N CYS A 120 11.52 5.45 1.43
CA CYS A 120 12.06 4.59 0.39
C CYS A 120 12.47 3.23 0.94
N SER A 121 12.18 2.17 0.20
CA SER A 121 12.53 0.78 0.54
C SER A 121 13.00 0.08 -0.72
N HIS A 122 14.32 -0.17 -0.85
CA HIS A 122 14.89 -0.86 -2.01
C HIS A 122 14.51 -2.35 -1.98
N PHE A 123 14.25 -2.91 -3.16
CA PHE A 123 14.03 -4.35 -3.33
C PHE A 123 14.89 -4.98 -4.42
N LEU A 124 15.46 -4.18 -5.31
CA LEU A 124 16.37 -4.62 -6.35
C LEU A 124 17.17 -3.42 -6.88
N SER A 125 18.51 -3.37 -6.63
CA SER A 125 19.37 -2.30 -7.13
C SER A 125 18.70 -0.90 -7.02
N GLU A 126 18.45 -0.25 -8.15
CA GLU A 126 17.83 1.09 -8.22
C GLU A 126 16.29 1.09 -8.06
N TYR A 127 15.66 -0.09 -7.91
CA TYR A 127 14.21 -0.20 -7.80
C TYR A 127 13.76 -0.19 -6.35
N LEU A 128 12.82 0.68 -6.06
CA LEU A 128 12.33 0.87 -4.68
C LEU A 128 10.83 1.16 -4.63
N PHE A 129 10.24 0.89 -3.47
CA PHE A 129 8.98 1.49 -3.05
C PHE A 129 9.28 2.89 -2.52
N HIS A 130 8.49 3.89 -2.90
CA HIS A 130 8.66 5.25 -2.40
C HIS A 130 7.36 6.07 -2.55
N SER A 131 7.28 7.22 -1.88
CA SER A 131 6.19 8.17 -2.10
C SER A 131 6.18 8.68 -3.54
N VAL A 132 5.05 9.27 -3.97
CA VAL A 132 5.06 10.07 -5.20
C VAL A 132 6.24 11.04 -5.17
N PRO A 133 6.99 11.22 -6.29
CA PRO A 133 8.14 12.11 -6.34
C PRO A 133 7.80 13.52 -5.86
N MET A 134 8.64 14.04 -5.00
CA MET A 134 8.56 15.41 -4.51
C MET A 134 9.54 16.27 -5.28
N HIS A 135 9.03 17.36 -5.85
CA HIS A 135 9.81 18.28 -6.66
C HIS A 135 10.34 19.41 -5.78
N GLY A 136 11.63 19.55 -5.76
CA GLY A 136 12.34 20.60 -5.05
C GLY A 136 13.83 20.33 -5.11
N SER A 137 14.66 21.38 -5.10
CA SER A 137 16.09 21.18 -4.92
C SER A 137 16.32 20.61 -3.52
N PRO A 138 17.20 19.60 -3.36
CA PRO A 138 17.64 19.15 -2.05
C PRO A 138 18.23 20.27 -1.20
N LEU A 139 18.73 21.30 -1.86
CA LEU A 139 19.27 22.52 -1.24
C LEU A 139 18.16 23.49 -0.82
N ASN A 140 17.03 23.52 -1.50
CA ASN A 140 15.88 24.40 -1.19
C ASN A 140 14.81 23.76 -0.31
N ARG A 141 15.01 22.54 0.14
CA ARG A 141 14.25 21.81 1.14
C ARG A 141 12.77 22.21 1.29
N ASN A 142 12.05 22.32 0.19
CA ASN A 142 10.60 22.17 0.23
C ASN A 142 10.23 20.81 -0.38
N PRO A 143 10.72 19.71 0.23
CA PRO A 143 10.62 18.36 -0.31
C PRO A 143 9.20 17.81 -0.22
N TYR A 144 8.27 18.60 0.30
CA TYR A 144 6.90 18.16 0.60
C TYR A 144 5.90 18.53 -0.49
N LYS A 145 6.38 19.01 -1.65
CA LYS A 145 5.51 19.40 -2.75
C LYS A 145 5.45 18.28 -3.80
N VAL A 146 4.30 17.67 -3.91
CA VAL A 146 3.95 16.77 -5.02
C VAL A 146 3.11 17.50 -6.04
N SER A 147 3.27 17.18 -7.32
CA SER A 147 2.39 17.70 -8.36
C SER A 147 1.12 16.84 -8.44
N SER A 148 -0.02 17.50 -8.70
CA SER A 148 -1.27 16.76 -8.96
C SER A 148 -1.17 15.88 -10.20
N SER A 149 -0.32 16.24 -11.17
CA SER A 149 -0.07 15.43 -12.36
C SER A 149 0.60 14.10 -12.05
N ASP A 150 1.47 14.04 -11.04
CA ASP A 150 2.12 12.80 -10.61
C ASP A 150 1.25 12.02 -9.62
N PHE A 151 0.68 12.71 -8.62
CA PHE A 151 -0.16 12.08 -7.62
C PHE A 151 -1.39 11.40 -8.23
N ASN A 152 -2.05 12.09 -9.16
CA ASN A 152 -3.27 11.59 -9.79
C ASN A 152 -3.03 10.42 -10.76
N LYS A 153 -1.77 10.09 -11.07
CA LYS A 153 -1.39 8.88 -11.81
C LYS A 153 -1.30 7.63 -10.94
N LEU A 154 -1.43 7.74 -9.61
CA LEU A 154 -1.52 6.55 -8.78
C LEU A 154 -2.67 5.66 -9.23
N GLY A 155 -2.37 4.36 -9.38
CA GLY A 155 -3.28 3.36 -9.92
C GLY A 155 -3.08 3.03 -11.40
N GLN A 156 -2.06 3.60 -12.06
CA GLN A 156 -1.70 3.30 -13.45
C GLN A 156 -0.18 3.28 -13.62
N PRO A 157 0.36 2.62 -14.68
CA PRO A 157 1.79 2.65 -14.99
C PRO A 157 2.25 4.08 -15.29
N ALA A 158 3.22 4.60 -14.51
CA ALA A 158 3.66 6.00 -14.63
C ALA A 158 5.10 6.26 -14.16
N SER A 159 5.78 5.27 -13.59
CA SER A 159 7.15 5.43 -13.07
C SER A 159 8.22 5.10 -14.10
N GLY A 160 9.49 5.28 -13.74
CA GLY A 160 10.65 4.77 -14.47
C GLY A 160 11.01 3.33 -14.11
N GLY A 161 10.13 2.62 -13.35
CA GLY A 161 10.36 1.24 -12.91
C GLY A 161 10.12 1.05 -11.41
N CYS A 162 10.35 2.05 -10.58
CA CYS A 162 10.03 2.02 -9.16
C CYS A 162 8.52 1.87 -8.90
N ILE A 163 8.18 1.49 -7.68
CA ILE A 163 6.79 1.36 -7.23
C ILE A 163 6.42 2.60 -6.42
N ARG A 164 5.66 3.51 -7.05
CA ARG A 164 5.20 4.76 -6.42
C ARG A 164 3.94 4.52 -5.59
N LEU A 165 3.89 5.09 -4.42
CA LEU A 165 2.80 5.00 -3.45
C LEU A 165 2.39 6.41 -3.00
N CYS A 166 1.21 6.57 -2.40
CA CYS A 166 0.96 7.74 -1.59
C CYS A 166 1.85 7.72 -0.33
N ILE A 167 2.05 8.87 0.30
CA ILE A 167 3.00 8.97 1.42
C ILE A 167 2.60 8.08 2.61
N ALA A 168 1.31 7.96 2.90
CA ALA A 168 0.81 7.10 3.99
C ALA A 168 1.15 5.62 3.76
N ASP A 169 1.06 5.14 2.51
CA ASP A 169 1.34 3.74 2.17
C ASP A 169 2.85 3.49 2.08
N ALA A 170 3.65 4.42 1.55
CA ALA A 170 5.11 4.33 1.57
C ALA A 170 5.64 4.31 3.02
N LYS A 171 5.14 5.20 3.88
CA LYS A 171 5.41 5.25 5.31
C LYS A 171 5.05 3.95 6.00
N TRP A 172 3.91 3.36 5.63
CA TRP A 172 3.49 2.09 6.21
C TRP A 172 4.45 0.95 5.85
N ILE A 173 4.89 0.82 4.58
CA ILE A 173 5.92 -0.16 4.18
C ILE A 173 7.21 0.08 4.96
N TYR A 174 7.70 1.30 5.00
CA TYR A 174 8.93 1.68 5.69
C TYR A 174 8.97 1.23 7.15
N TYR A 175 7.86 1.35 7.88
CA TYR A 175 7.82 1.00 9.31
C TYR A 175 7.38 -0.43 9.61
N ASN A 176 6.69 -1.11 8.70
CA ASN A 176 6.03 -2.39 9.01
C ASN A 176 6.52 -3.57 8.17
N VAL A 177 7.33 -3.33 7.15
CA VAL A 177 7.92 -4.39 6.31
C VAL A 177 9.41 -4.48 6.63
N PRO A 178 9.87 -5.48 7.38
CA PRO A 178 11.29 -5.59 7.76
C PRO A 178 12.21 -5.79 6.55
N VAL A 179 13.46 -5.35 6.67
CA VAL A 179 14.55 -5.74 5.77
C VAL A 179 14.64 -7.27 5.73
N GLY A 180 14.84 -7.85 4.55
CA GLY A 180 14.80 -9.29 4.33
C GLY A 180 13.40 -9.84 3.99
N SER A 181 12.34 -9.04 4.10
CA SER A 181 11.00 -9.46 3.69
C SER A 181 10.94 -9.76 2.19
N THR A 182 10.26 -10.84 1.81
CA THR A 182 10.08 -11.22 0.41
C THR A 182 9.19 -10.23 -0.33
N VAL A 183 9.60 -9.88 -1.55
CA VAL A 183 8.84 -9.06 -2.50
C VAL A 183 8.61 -9.87 -3.77
N ILE A 184 7.36 -10.15 -4.11
CA ILE A 184 6.98 -10.89 -5.32
C ILE A 184 6.26 -9.93 -6.28
N ILE A 185 6.76 -9.81 -7.50
CA ILE A 185 6.22 -8.90 -8.51
C ILE A 185 5.82 -9.68 -9.75
N SER A 186 4.57 -9.62 -10.14
CA SER A 186 4.06 -10.21 -11.39
C SER A 186 2.86 -9.44 -11.94
N ASP A 187 2.38 -9.87 -13.10
CA ASP A 187 1.15 -9.32 -13.70
C ASP A 187 -0.13 -9.98 -13.16
N HIS A 188 0.01 -11.02 -12.33
CA HIS A 188 -1.09 -11.91 -11.96
C HIS A 188 -1.22 -12.16 -10.45
N GLU A 189 -0.47 -11.43 -9.61
CA GLU A 189 -0.63 -11.58 -8.16
C GLU A 189 -2.07 -11.31 -7.74
N ALA A 190 -2.57 -12.15 -6.84
CA ALA A 190 -3.91 -11.98 -6.30
C ALA A 190 -4.04 -10.64 -5.53
N THR A 191 -5.20 -10.00 -5.68
CA THR A 191 -5.54 -8.75 -4.97
C THR A 191 -6.77 -8.96 -4.08
N PRO A 192 -6.68 -9.81 -3.04
CA PRO A 192 -7.84 -10.27 -2.27
C PRO A 192 -8.53 -9.16 -1.46
N LEU A 193 -7.83 -8.06 -1.19
CA LEU A 193 -8.38 -6.89 -0.54
C LEU A 193 -8.85 -5.82 -1.55
N GLY A 194 -8.76 -6.12 -2.85
CA GLY A 194 -9.09 -5.21 -3.92
C GLY A 194 -8.08 -4.07 -4.07
N LYS A 195 -8.42 -3.11 -4.93
CA LYS A 195 -7.64 -1.88 -5.17
C LYS A 195 -8.25 -0.73 -4.39
N PRO A 196 -7.56 -0.17 -3.38
CA PRO A 196 -8.08 0.97 -2.63
C PRO A 196 -8.36 2.16 -3.54
N LYS A 197 -9.47 2.84 -3.29
CA LYS A 197 -9.81 4.08 -3.98
C LYS A 197 -8.89 5.20 -3.51
N MET A 198 -8.20 5.84 -4.44
CA MET A 198 -7.34 6.97 -4.15
C MET A 198 -8.11 8.30 -4.21
N VAL A 199 -7.81 9.17 -3.26
CA VAL A 199 -8.17 10.58 -3.36
C VAL A 199 -7.48 11.20 -4.57
N LYS A 200 -8.02 12.30 -5.08
CA LYS A 200 -7.42 13.05 -6.19
C LYS A 200 -7.09 14.46 -5.73
N MET A 201 -5.93 14.94 -6.16
CA MET A 201 -5.59 16.35 -6.04
C MET A 201 -6.31 17.16 -7.13
N PRO A 202 -6.72 18.39 -6.85
CA PRO A 202 -7.22 19.29 -7.90
C PRO A 202 -6.22 19.42 -9.03
N LYS A 203 -6.70 19.49 -10.26
CA LYS A 203 -5.83 19.59 -11.44
C LYS A 203 -4.95 20.84 -11.37
N ASN A 204 -3.73 20.73 -11.88
CA ASN A 204 -2.75 21.82 -11.98
C ASN A 204 -2.36 22.44 -10.62
N THR A 205 -2.41 21.63 -9.55
CA THR A 205 -1.96 22.05 -8.23
C THR A 205 -0.64 21.39 -7.85
N VAL A 206 0.08 22.03 -6.94
CA VAL A 206 1.28 21.52 -6.29
C VAL A 206 1.10 21.74 -4.78
N GLY A 207 1.27 20.69 -3.99
CA GLY A 207 1.05 20.76 -2.54
C GLY A 207 1.54 19.53 -1.81
N ALA A 208 1.21 19.39 -0.54
CA ALA A 208 1.49 18.18 0.20
C ALA A 208 0.70 16.99 -0.34
N ASP A 209 1.23 15.79 -0.18
CA ASP A 209 0.49 14.56 -0.46
C ASP A 209 -0.79 14.54 0.41
N PRO A 210 -1.98 14.33 -0.18
CA PRO A 210 -3.24 14.33 0.57
C PRO A 210 -3.33 13.31 1.70
N THR A 211 -2.46 12.31 1.69
CA THR A 211 -2.41 11.25 2.70
C THR A 211 -1.35 11.48 3.77
N ASP A 212 -0.59 12.59 3.70
CA ASP A 212 0.39 12.95 4.71
C ASP A 212 -0.30 13.54 5.94
N ASP A 213 -0.52 12.71 6.93
CA ASP A 213 -1.18 13.07 8.20
C ASP A 213 -0.42 14.13 9.02
N PHE A 214 0.89 14.25 8.81
CA PHE A 214 1.71 15.27 9.45
C PHE A 214 1.60 16.63 8.77
N ARG A 215 1.55 16.65 7.42
CA ARG A 215 1.49 17.87 6.61
C ARG A 215 0.08 18.29 6.28
N ASN A 216 -0.83 17.34 6.30
CA ASN A 216 -2.23 17.51 6.01
C ASN A 216 -3.07 16.69 6.99
N PRO A 217 -3.24 17.14 8.24
CA PRO A 217 -3.99 16.39 9.25
C PRO A 217 -5.44 16.10 8.86
N ALA A 218 -6.05 16.95 8.02
CA ALA A 218 -7.40 16.76 7.49
C ALA A 218 -7.48 15.71 6.36
N GLY A 219 -6.34 15.28 5.81
CA GLY A 219 -6.25 14.21 4.83
C GLY A 219 -6.72 14.52 3.41
N TYR A 220 -7.37 15.66 3.17
CA TYR A 220 -8.02 15.92 1.87
C TYR A 220 -7.95 17.36 1.38
N ASP A 221 -7.54 18.29 2.20
CA ASP A 221 -7.80 19.70 1.96
C ASP A 221 -6.56 20.54 1.65
N VAL A 222 -5.47 19.90 1.23
CA VAL A 222 -4.20 20.58 0.97
C VAL A 222 -4.26 21.61 -0.14
N ASN A 223 -5.24 21.47 -1.03
CA ASN A 223 -5.30 22.27 -2.24
C ASN A 223 -6.37 23.36 -2.19
N ILE A 224 -7.16 23.37 -1.13
CA ILE A 224 -8.20 24.37 -0.89
C ILE A 224 -7.65 25.50 -0.02
N ARG A 225 -6.53 25.28 0.63
CA ARG A 225 -5.81 26.34 1.34
C ARG A 225 -5.05 27.19 0.34
N LYS A 226 -5.66 28.24 -0.07
CA LYS A 226 -5.03 29.35 -0.80
C LYS A 226 -4.11 30.13 0.14
#